data_b6615f150c3dd601b82bd42f12e3fa9c
#
_entry.id   b6615f150c3dd601b82bd42f12e3fa9c
#
_cell.length_a   1.000
_cell.length_b   1.000
_cell.length_c   1.000
_cell.angle_alpha   90.00
_cell.angle_beta   90.00
_cell.angle_gamma   90.00
#
_symmetry.space_group_name_H-M   'P 1'
#
loop_
_entity.id
_entity.type
_entity.pdbx_description
1 polymer ?
#
loop_
_entity_poly.entity_id
_entity_poly.type
_entity_poly.pdbx_seq_one_letter_code
_entity_poly.pdbx_strand_id
1 'polypeptide(L)'
;MRKIESQMCSAIQNNENWKSANTCVTTDANNVSEVYLHGNKIAEVIDDTITIFDGGYQSNTTKSRLNALCDEFCIGGEGVFQKNYTWYVRKFVGQLGDKKVFETTLFTNGYTF
;
A
#
# COMPACT_ATOMS: atom_id res chain seq x y z
N MET A 1 6.99 5.94 -9.84
CA MET A 1 7.29 4.86 -8.85
C MET A 1 8.80 4.67 -8.80
N ARG A 2 9.35 4.56 -7.60
CA ARG A 2 10.79 4.31 -7.41
C ARG A 2 11.13 2.89 -7.84
N LYS A 3 12.41 2.67 -8.23
CA LYS A 3 12.87 1.34 -8.67
C LYS A 3 12.64 0.27 -7.60
N ILE A 4 12.96 0.58 -6.34
CA ILE A 4 12.74 -0.36 -5.22
C ILE A 4 11.26 -0.73 -5.08
N GLU A 5 10.36 0.21 -5.36
CA GLU A 5 8.91 -0.02 -5.29
C GLU A 5 8.42 -0.89 -6.45
N SER A 6 8.97 -0.71 -7.64
CA SER A 6 8.68 -1.61 -8.77
C SER A 6 9.14 -3.04 -8.49
N GLN A 7 10.30 -3.20 -7.86
CA GLN A 7 10.82 -4.51 -7.46
C GLN A 7 9.96 -5.14 -6.37
N MET A 8 9.51 -4.34 -5.38
CA MET A 8 8.59 -4.78 -4.33
C MET A 8 7.29 -5.31 -4.91
N CYS A 9 6.67 -4.56 -5.81
CA CYS A 9 5.41 -4.95 -6.45
C CYS A 9 5.59 -6.21 -7.31
N SER A 10 6.70 -6.32 -8.02
CA SER A 10 7.03 -7.51 -8.82
C SER A 10 7.16 -8.76 -7.96
N ALA A 11 7.80 -8.64 -6.81
CA ALA A 11 7.94 -9.76 -5.86
C ALA A 11 6.57 -10.24 -5.37
N ILE A 12 5.67 -9.31 -5.06
CA ILE A 12 4.30 -9.64 -4.64
C ILE A 12 3.54 -10.35 -5.76
N GLN A 13 3.61 -9.83 -6.98
CA GLN A 13 2.93 -10.42 -8.15
C GLN A 13 3.40 -11.83 -8.45
N ASN A 14 4.69 -12.11 -8.22
CA ASN A 14 5.30 -13.40 -8.47
C ASN A 14 5.29 -14.32 -7.24
N ASN A 15 4.68 -13.91 -6.15
CA ASN A 15 4.63 -14.66 -4.88
C ASN A 15 6.02 -15.04 -4.37
N GLU A 16 6.96 -14.11 -4.46
CA GLU A 16 8.35 -14.33 -4.09
C GLU A 16 8.71 -13.59 -2.80
N ASN A 17 9.64 -14.16 -2.04
CA ASN A 17 10.32 -13.44 -0.97
C ASN A 17 11.39 -12.55 -1.61
N TRP A 18 11.50 -11.32 -1.10
CA TRP A 18 12.42 -10.34 -1.66
C TRP A 18 12.83 -9.35 -0.59
N LYS A 19 14.05 -8.87 -0.67
CA LYS A 19 14.55 -7.84 0.23
C LYS A 19 15.55 -6.95 -0.50
N SER A 20 15.42 -5.65 -0.31
CA SER A 20 16.40 -4.68 -0.80
C SER A 20 16.42 -3.48 0.14
N ALA A 21 17.61 -3.09 0.60
CA ALA A 21 17.81 -1.96 1.50
C ALA A 21 16.87 -2.04 2.71
N ASN A 22 15.92 -1.11 2.83
CA ASN A 22 15.01 -1.00 3.97
C ASN A 22 13.67 -1.71 3.77
N THR A 23 13.44 -2.34 2.60
CA THR A 23 12.14 -2.90 2.23
C THR A 23 12.23 -4.41 2.02
N CYS A 24 11.24 -5.13 2.54
CA CYS A 24 11.20 -6.59 2.49
C CYS A 24 9.78 -7.07 2.18
N VAL A 25 9.68 -8.10 1.36
CA VAL A 25 8.43 -8.81 1.07
C VAL A 25 8.60 -10.27 1.48
N THR A 26 7.67 -10.78 2.26
CA THR A 26 7.57 -12.21 2.57
C THR A 26 6.24 -12.74 2.06
N THR A 27 6.25 -13.90 1.43
CA THR A 27 5.04 -14.54 0.92
C THR A 27 4.95 -15.96 1.49
N ASP A 28 3.80 -16.27 2.08
CA ASP A 28 3.59 -17.58 2.70
C ASP A 28 3.01 -18.61 1.71
N ALA A 29 2.76 -19.83 2.18
CA ALA A 29 2.24 -20.94 1.37
C ALA A 29 0.82 -20.67 0.84
N ASN A 30 0.08 -19.73 1.43
CA ASN A 30 -1.26 -19.32 1.00
C ASN A 30 -1.24 -18.10 0.08
N ASN A 31 -0.05 -17.71 -0.39
CA ASN A 31 0.16 -16.52 -1.24
C ASN A 31 -0.26 -15.22 -0.57
N VAL A 32 -0.15 -15.14 0.74
CA VAL A 32 -0.30 -13.90 1.49
C VAL A 32 1.06 -13.21 1.54
N SER A 33 1.16 -12.04 0.94
CA SER A 33 2.39 -11.25 0.95
C SER A 33 2.32 -10.20 2.05
N GLU A 34 3.39 -10.11 2.85
CA GLU A 34 3.55 -9.07 3.86
C GLU A 34 4.71 -8.17 3.47
N VAL A 35 4.51 -6.86 3.61
CA VAL A 35 5.52 -5.86 3.27
C VAL A 35 6.02 -5.20 4.55
N TYR A 36 7.34 -5.12 4.67
CA TYR A 36 8.03 -4.54 5.82
C TYR A 36 8.92 -3.39 5.39
N LEU A 37 8.93 -2.33 6.17
CA LEU A 37 9.86 -1.19 6.02
C LEU A 37 10.61 -1.04 7.33
N HIS A 38 11.96 -1.10 7.27
CA HIS A 38 12.81 -1.11 8.46
C HIS A 38 12.40 -2.18 9.49
N GLY A 39 11.93 -3.34 9.01
CA GLY A 39 11.49 -4.44 9.86
C GLY A 39 10.08 -4.29 10.43
N ASN A 40 9.36 -3.21 10.11
CA ASN A 40 7.99 -2.98 10.60
C ASN A 40 6.99 -3.24 9.47
N LYS A 41 5.96 -4.00 9.77
CA LYS A 41 4.92 -4.34 8.79
C LYS A 41 4.15 -3.09 8.39
N ILE A 42 4.05 -2.84 7.07
CA ILE A 42 3.28 -1.71 6.53
C ILE A 42 2.14 -2.15 5.63
N ALA A 43 2.14 -3.38 5.14
CA ALA A 43 1.05 -3.86 4.28
C ALA A 43 0.95 -5.37 4.30
N GLU A 44 -0.25 -5.83 3.95
CA GLU A 44 -0.56 -7.23 3.70
C GLU A 44 -1.39 -7.30 2.43
N VAL A 45 -0.97 -8.15 1.49
CA VAL A 45 -1.64 -8.29 0.20
C VAL A 45 -2.13 -9.72 0.05
N ILE A 46 -3.44 -9.88 -0.10
CA ILE A 46 -4.11 -11.17 -0.31
C ILE A 46 -4.93 -11.03 -1.59
N ASP A 47 -4.56 -11.76 -2.64
CA ASP A 47 -5.11 -11.56 -3.97
C ASP A 47 -4.94 -10.08 -4.36
N ASP A 48 -6.02 -9.35 -4.68
CA ASP A 48 -5.97 -7.92 -4.98
C ASP A 48 -6.44 -7.05 -3.81
N THR A 49 -6.50 -7.63 -2.60
CA THR A 49 -6.92 -6.91 -1.40
C THR A 49 -5.71 -6.48 -0.61
N ILE A 50 -5.63 -5.20 -0.29
CA ILE A 50 -4.52 -4.62 0.45
C ILE A 50 -5.01 -4.08 1.79
N THR A 51 -4.35 -4.50 2.86
CA THR A 51 -4.50 -3.95 4.20
C THR A 51 -3.22 -3.19 4.55
N ILE A 52 -3.35 -1.98 5.05
CA ILE A 52 -2.22 -1.07 5.25
C ILE A 52 -2.02 -0.68 6.71
N PHE A 53 -0.76 -0.42 7.05
CA PHE A 53 -0.30 -0.02 8.39
C PHE A 53 0.79 1.05 8.23
N ASP A 54 0.99 1.87 9.26
CA ASP A 54 2.07 2.88 9.23
C ASP A 54 3.42 2.35 9.75
N GLY A 55 3.44 1.14 10.28
CA GLY A 55 4.65 0.55 10.84
C GLY A 55 5.12 1.19 12.14
N GLY A 56 4.26 1.99 12.76
CA GLY A 56 4.58 2.72 13.99
C GLY A 56 5.17 4.11 13.76
N TYR A 57 5.42 4.50 12.50
CA TYR A 57 5.99 5.81 12.17
C TYR A 57 5.49 6.29 10.80
N GLN A 58 4.79 7.42 10.80
CA GLN A 58 4.21 7.99 9.58
C GLN A 58 5.24 8.83 8.81
N SER A 59 6.09 8.16 8.04
CA SER A 59 7.14 8.82 7.25
C SER A 59 6.74 8.97 5.79
N ASN A 60 7.44 9.86 5.07
CA ASN A 60 7.27 10.01 3.63
C ASN A 60 7.64 8.72 2.88
N THR A 61 8.63 7.98 3.36
CA THR A 61 9.01 6.70 2.77
C THR A 61 7.89 5.67 2.91
N THR A 62 7.29 5.56 4.10
CA THR A 62 6.14 4.68 4.32
C THR A 62 5.02 5.03 3.36
N LYS A 63 4.66 6.30 3.29
CA LYS A 63 3.58 6.77 2.40
C LYS A 63 3.89 6.46 0.93
N SER A 64 5.14 6.65 0.51
CA SER A 64 5.57 6.33 -0.86
C SER A 64 5.39 4.84 -1.17
N ARG A 65 5.79 3.96 -0.25
CA ARG A 65 5.62 2.51 -0.42
C ARG A 65 4.14 2.13 -0.51
N LEU A 66 3.31 2.68 0.38
CA LEU A 66 1.86 2.42 0.40
C LEU A 66 1.19 2.88 -0.90
N ASN A 67 1.55 4.05 -1.40
CA ASN A 67 1.00 4.56 -2.65
C ASN A 67 1.46 3.74 -3.86
N ALA A 68 2.68 3.23 -3.85
CA ALA A 68 3.15 2.32 -4.89
C ALA A 68 2.32 1.04 -4.92
N LEU A 69 1.99 0.48 -3.76
CA LEU A 69 1.11 -0.69 -3.66
C LEU A 69 -0.30 -0.37 -4.18
N CYS A 70 -0.84 0.77 -3.81
CA CYS A 70 -2.17 1.19 -4.29
C CYS A 70 -2.18 1.42 -5.81
N ASP A 71 -1.13 2.02 -6.35
CA ASP A 71 -1.01 2.24 -7.80
C ASP A 71 -0.99 0.91 -8.56
N GLU A 72 -0.41 -0.13 -7.99
CA GLU A 72 -0.28 -1.43 -8.65
C GLU A 72 -1.49 -2.34 -8.44
N PHE A 73 -2.08 -2.35 -7.25
CA PHE A 73 -3.08 -3.34 -6.86
C PHE A 73 -4.48 -2.79 -6.60
N CYS A 74 -4.65 -1.48 -6.51
CA CYS A 74 -5.92 -0.84 -6.22
C CYS A 74 -6.48 -0.12 -7.45
N ILE A 75 -7.66 0.46 -7.31
CA ILE A 75 -8.26 1.30 -8.36
C ILE A 75 -7.46 2.60 -8.48
N GLY A 76 -7.19 3.03 -9.70
CA GLY A 76 -6.44 4.26 -9.94
C GLY A 76 -7.03 5.46 -9.20
N GLY A 77 -6.19 6.13 -8.41
CA GLY A 77 -6.58 7.24 -7.56
C GLY A 77 -6.75 6.90 -6.10
N GLU A 78 -6.85 5.61 -5.74
CA GLU A 78 -6.84 5.18 -4.35
C GLU A 78 -5.43 5.29 -3.76
N GLY A 79 -5.34 5.65 -2.50
CA GLY A 79 -4.04 5.76 -1.84
C GLY A 79 -4.12 6.48 -0.50
N VAL A 80 -2.93 6.89 -0.03
CA VAL A 80 -2.73 7.58 1.23
C VAL A 80 -2.16 8.97 0.94
N PHE A 81 -2.70 9.97 1.62
CA PHE A 81 -2.15 11.33 1.49
C PHE A 81 -2.14 12.03 2.84
N GLN A 82 -1.39 13.12 2.92
CA GLN A 82 -1.22 13.90 4.13
C GLN A 82 -1.74 15.32 3.91
N LYS A 83 -2.50 15.81 4.89
CA LYS A 83 -2.97 17.20 4.92
C LYS A 83 -2.93 17.69 6.36
N ASN A 84 -2.30 18.83 6.58
CA ASN A 84 -2.15 19.42 7.93
C ASN A 84 -1.56 18.40 8.93
N TYR A 85 -0.50 17.70 8.52
CA TYR A 85 0.22 16.71 9.34
C TYR A 85 -0.60 15.47 9.70
N THR A 86 -1.78 15.30 9.10
CA THR A 86 -2.66 14.14 9.35
C THR A 86 -2.74 13.28 8.10
N TRP A 87 -2.63 11.97 8.27
CA TRP A 87 -2.77 11.01 7.17
C TRP A 87 -4.22 10.65 6.93
N TYR A 88 -4.59 10.57 5.65
CA TYR A 88 -5.91 10.20 5.16
C TYR A 88 -5.80 9.10 4.13
N VAL A 89 -6.88 8.34 3.98
CA VAL A 89 -7.03 7.34 2.92
C VAL A 89 -8.07 7.84 1.93
N ARG A 90 -7.76 7.66 0.65
CA ARG A 90 -8.67 8.00 -0.44
C ARG A 90 -9.17 6.71 -1.07
N LYS A 91 -10.49 6.48 -0.99
CA LYS A 91 -11.15 5.25 -1.44
C LYS A 91 -12.12 5.56 -2.58
N PHE A 92 -12.04 4.78 -3.66
CA PHE A 92 -13.03 4.82 -4.75
C PHE A 92 -14.37 4.30 -4.24
N VAL A 93 -15.43 5.10 -4.43
CA VAL A 93 -16.78 4.75 -3.96
C VAL A 93 -17.81 4.72 -5.08
N GLY A 94 -17.48 5.13 -6.29
CA GLY A 94 -18.41 5.09 -7.40
C GLY A 94 -17.98 5.98 -8.56
N GLN A 95 -18.85 6.06 -9.54
CA GLN A 95 -18.59 6.84 -10.74
C GLN A 95 -19.79 7.70 -11.10
N LEU A 96 -19.52 8.96 -11.46
CA LEU A 96 -20.53 9.91 -11.91
C LEU A 96 -20.16 10.35 -13.31
N GLY A 97 -20.86 9.82 -14.34
CA GLY A 97 -20.47 10.03 -15.71
C GLY A 97 -19.07 9.46 -15.97
N ASP A 98 -18.17 10.27 -16.49
CA ASP A 98 -16.77 9.88 -16.73
C ASP A 98 -15.85 10.14 -15.54
N LYS A 99 -16.39 10.64 -14.44
CA LYS A 99 -15.59 10.99 -13.25
C LYS A 99 -15.69 9.92 -12.18
N LYS A 100 -14.53 9.51 -11.67
CA LYS A 100 -14.46 8.67 -10.47
C LYS A 100 -14.76 9.52 -9.25
N VAL A 101 -15.52 8.96 -8.32
CA VAL A 101 -15.87 9.60 -7.05
C VAL A 101 -15.10 8.90 -5.94
N PHE A 102 -14.44 9.67 -5.10
CA PHE A 102 -13.63 9.16 -3.99
C PHE A 102 -14.15 9.69 -2.66
N GLU A 103 -14.00 8.87 -1.63
CA GLU A 103 -14.27 9.25 -0.26
C GLU A 103 -12.94 9.33 0.50
N THR A 104 -12.80 10.35 1.35
CA THR A 104 -11.63 10.56 2.18
C THR A 104 -11.98 10.24 3.62
N THR A 105 -11.18 9.37 4.25
CA THR A 105 -11.32 9.02 5.67
C THR A 105 -9.97 9.13 6.36
N LEU A 106 -9.97 9.24 7.70
CA LEU A 106 -8.73 9.20 8.47
C LEU A 106 -8.05 7.85 8.26
N PHE A 107 -6.71 7.91 8.11
CA PHE A 107 -5.91 6.69 8.10
C PHE A 107 -6.01 5.99 9.46
N THR A 108 -6.22 4.68 9.42
CA THR A 108 -6.14 3.81 10.61
C THR A 108 -5.30 2.59 10.27
N ASN A 109 -4.53 2.09 11.23
CA ASN A 109 -3.80 0.83 11.06
C ASN A 109 -4.78 -0.31 10.85
N GLY A 110 -4.52 -1.13 9.84
CA GLY A 110 -5.42 -2.21 9.47
C GLY A 110 -6.51 -1.80 8.49
N TYR A 111 -6.41 -0.62 7.88
CA TYR A 111 -7.35 -0.21 6.83
C TYR A 111 -7.21 -1.12 5.61
N THR A 112 -8.32 -1.62 5.12
CA THR A 112 -8.38 -2.49 3.93
C THR A 112 -9.11 -1.78 2.79
N PHE A 113 -8.44 -1.70 1.66
CA PHE A 113 -9.04 -1.13 0.43
C PHE A 113 -10.08 -2.03 -0.21
#